data_2d93fd62e6c9869d027846363c3a0720
#
_entry.id   2d93fd62e6c9869d027846363c3a0720
#
_cell.length_a   1.000
_cell.length_b   1.000
_cell.length_c   1.000
_cell.angle_alpha   90.00
_cell.angle_beta   90.00
_cell.angle_gamma   90.00
#
_symmetry.space_group_name_H-M   'P 1'
#
loop_
_entity.id
_entity.type
_entity.pdbx_description
1 polymer ?
#
loop_
_entity_poly.entity_id
_entity_poly.type
_entity_poly.pdbx_seq_one_letter_code
_entity_poly.pdbx_strand_id
1 'polypeptide(L)'
;MAIEGAPAGWMQDWSALGNGKNAHIGVLLVHGFTGSPPSMRPWGEFLHSKGYTVRVPLLPGHGTKVEELNKTKWGEWPAKITYELGQLQKTCDTVFLVGLSMGGGTVLNVAESNNEAIAGLILVNPMIFVKGVPVELAFFLSRFQKLRTSVGDDIKRPGITEWGYDALPTRGIYQLLKMLRVTRRNLGKITVPVQLFHSVEDHTLPVANTEIILSEIGSKDKTRIELVNSYHVATLDYDQELIFQNSLTFIEGLTAGR
;
A
#
# COMPACT_ATOMS: atom_id res chain seq x y z
N MET A 1 -5.78 -0.13 23.03
CA MET A 1 -4.72 0.80 23.47
C MET A 1 -4.18 1.42 22.20
N ALA A 2 -3.87 2.71 22.19
CA ALA A 2 -3.09 3.29 21.11
C ALA A 2 -1.75 2.53 21.03
N ILE A 3 -1.20 2.39 19.83
CA ILE A 3 0.11 1.74 19.66
C ILE A 3 1.13 2.61 20.40
N GLU A 4 1.81 2.03 21.36
CA GLU A 4 2.68 2.75 22.30
C GLU A 4 3.90 3.33 21.57
N GLY A 5 4.25 4.59 21.85
CA GLY A 5 5.40 5.28 21.27
C GLY A 5 5.15 5.97 19.93
N ALA A 6 3.98 5.82 19.29
CA ALA A 6 3.69 6.53 18.05
C ALA A 6 3.55 8.04 18.30
N PRO A 7 4.12 8.92 17.43
CA PRO A 7 3.95 10.36 17.55
C PRO A 7 2.47 10.76 17.50
N ALA A 8 2.09 11.80 18.27
CA ALA A 8 0.70 12.25 18.34
C ALA A 8 0.15 12.60 16.93
N GLY A 9 -1.04 12.08 16.60
CA GLY A 9 -1.70 12.32 15.31
C GLY A 9 -1.15 11.52 14.11
N TRP A 10 -0.07 10.74 14.27
CA TRP A 10 0.49 9.96 13.17
C TRP A 10 -0.33 8.73 12.80
N MET A 11 -1.08 8.18 13.76
CA MET A 11 -1.93 7.00 13.58
C MET A 11 -3.29 7.31 12.93
N GLN A 12 -3.48 8.51 12.39
CA GLN A 12 -4.74 8.97 11.79
C GLN A 12 -4.56 9.24 10.29
N ASP A 13 -5.68 9.43 9.58
CA ASP A 13 -5.65 9.95 8.22
C ASP A 13 -4.80 11.23 8.17
N TRP A 14 -3.91 11.32 7.21
CA TRP A 14 -3.15 12.52 6.92
C TRP A 14 -3.40 12.99 5.50
N SER A 15 -3.56 14.29 5.31
CA SER A 15 -3.70 14.89 3.98
C SER A 15 -3.11 16.29 3.94
N ALA A 16 -2.61 16.68 2.79
CA ALA A 16 -2.10 18.02 2.54
C ALA A 16 -2.45 18.46 1.11
N LEU A 17 -3.00 19.65 0.98
CA LEU A 17 -3.28 20.25 -0.34
C LEU A 17 -1.96 20.72 -0.95
N GLY A 18 -1.77 20.41 -2.21
CA GLY A 18 -0.62 20.83 -2.97
C GLY A 18 -0.60 22.34 -3.24
N ASN A 19 0.51 22.81 -3.77
CA ASN A 19 0.68 24.20 -4.16
C ASN A 19 1.43 24.32 -5.49
N GLY A 20 1.38 25.49 -6.10
CA GLY A 20 2.07 25.77 -7.37
C GLY A 20 1.56 24.90 -8.52
N LYS A 21 2.45 24.58 -9.45
CA LYS A 21 2.09 23.90 -10.70
C LYS A 21 1.64 22.44 -10.51
N ASN A 22 2.01 21.78 -9.42
CA ASN A 22 1.72 20.38 -9.16
C ASN A 22 0.46 20.17 -8.29
N ALA A 23 -0.21 21.26 -7.84
CA ALA A 23 -1.35 21.19 -6.92
C ALA A 23 -2.54 20.37 -7.45
N HIS A 24 -2.71 20.32 -8.78
CA HIS A 24 -3.76 19.57 -9.48
C HIS A 24 -3.45 18.06 -9.64
N ILE A 25 -2.27 17.62 -9.20
CA ILE A 25 -1.87 16.21 -9.22
C ILE A 25 -2.02 15.64 -7.82
N GLY A 26 -2.88 14.63 -7.68
CA GLY A 26 -3.15 13.94 -6.43
C GLY A 26 -2.35 12.64 -6.29
N VAL A 27 -1.84 12.36 -5.08
CA VAL A 27 -1.18 11.09 -4.76
C VAL A 27 -1.81 10.49 -3.51
N LEU A 28 -2.34 9.27 -3.64
CA LEU A 28 -2.98 8.50 -2.58
C LEU A 28 -2.08 7.35 -2.16
N LEU A 29 -1.53 7.40 -0.93
CA LEU A 29 -0.58 6.42 -0.41
C LEU A 29 -1.22 5.51 0.63
N VAL A 30 -1.09 4.19 0.43
CA VAL A 30 -1.81 3.15 1.17
C VAL A 30 -0.84 2.20 1.88
N HIS A 31 -0.96 2.11 3.21
CA HIS A 31 -0.11 1.28 4.07
C HIS A 31 -0.42 -0.22 4.00
N GLY A 32 0.45 -1.04 4.59
CA GLY A 32 0.36 -2.50 4.64
C GLY A 32 -0.63 -3.05 5.68
N PHE A 33 -0.79 -4.40 5.67
CA PHE A 33 -1.58 -5.16 6.65
C PHE A 33 -0.92 -5.06 8.03
N THR A 34 -1.73 -4.85 9.06
CA THR A 34 -1.29 -4.54 10.44
C THR A 34 -0.54 -3.23 10.62
N GLY A 35 -0.03 -2.62 9.56
CA GLY A 35 0.65 -1.32 9.57
C GLY A 35 -0.29 -0.13 9.75
N SER A 36 0.23 1.07 9.51
CA SER A 36 -0.51 2.31 9.71
C SER A 36 0.09 3.47 8.90
N PRO A 37 -0.53 4.66 8.84
CA PRO A 37 -0.06 5.78 8.04
C PRO A 37 1.42 6.17 8.23
N PRO A 38 2.06 6.06 9.39
CA PRO A 38 3.49 6.29 9.57
C PRO A 38 4.41 5.60 8.56
N SER A 39 4.06 4.41 8.08
CA SER A 39 4.86 3.71 7.07
C SER A 39 4.88 4.40 5.70
N MET A 40 3.90 5.28 5.43
CA MET A 40 3.73 5.96 4.15
C MET A 40 3.87 7.49 4.26
N ARG A 41 3.72 8.04 5.47
CA ARG A 41 3.66 9.47 5.71
C ARG A 41 4.94 10.22 5.30
N PRO A 42 6.17 9.75 5.61
CA PRO A 42 7.38 10.44 5.15
C PRO A 42 7.44 10.60 3.62
N TRP A 43 6.98 9.60 2.88
CA TRP A 43 6.85 9.66 1.43
C TRP A 43 5.80 10.68 0.99
N GLY A 44 4.65 10.69 1.67
CA GLY A 44 3.61 11.70 1.44
C GLY A 44 4.12 13.13 1.69
N GLU A 45 4.85 13.35 2.77
CA GLU A 45 5.45 14.65 3.11
C GLU A 45 6.50 15.08 2.07
N PHE A 46 7.32 14.14 1.58
CA PHE A 46 8.24 14.39 0.47
C PHE A 46 7.51 14.86 -0.79
N LEU A 47 6.47 14.14 -1.23
CA LEU A 47 5.69 14.52 -2.42
C LEU A 47 4.96 15.85 -2.21
N HIS A 48 4.40 16.08 -1.03
CA HIS A 48 3.80 17.37 -0.69
C HIS A 48 4.82 18.52 -0.77
N SER A 49 6.06 18.31 -0.33
CA SER A 49 7.14 19.31 -0.47
C SER A 49 7.47 19.66 -1.92
N LYS A 50 7.10 18.81 -2.88
CA LYS A 50 7.20 19.04 -4.33
C LYS A 50 5.94 19.67 -4.93
N GLY A 51 4.97 20.05 -4.10
CA GLY A 51 3.74 20.73 -4.48
C GLY A 51 2.55 19.83 -4.80
N TYR A 52 2.65 18.51 -4.66
CA TYR A 52 1.55 17.58 -4.91
C TYR A 52 0.49 17.61 -3.82
N THR A 53 -0.78 17.38 -4.20
CA THR A 53 -1.87 17.12 -3.24
C THR A 53 -1.79 15.67 -2.80
N VAL A 54 -1.72 15.42 -1.49
CA VAL A 54 -1.42 14.09 -0.93
C VAL A 54 -2.47 13.66 0.06
N ARG A 55 -2.80 12.36 0.06
CA ARG A 55 -3.62 11.69 1.08
C ARG A 55 -2.99 10.38 1.51
N VAL A 56 -2.91 10.17 2.82
CA VAL A 56 -2.42 8.93 3.45
C VAL A 56 -3.50 8.46 4.43
N PRO A 57 -4.49 7.69 3.96
CA PRO A 57 -5.59 7.22 4.81
C PRO A 57 -5.15 6.13 5.78
N LEU A 58 -5.81 6.10 6.93
CA LEU A 58 -5.84 4.94 7.82
C LEU A 58 -6.90 3.96 7.31
N LEU A 59 -6.50 2.73 7.03
CA LEU A 59 -7.42 1.69 6.58
C LEU A 59 -8.33 1.21 7.73
N PRO A 60 -9.59 0.83 7.45
CA PRO A 60 -10.50 0.27 8.43
C PRO A 60 -9.88 -0.88 9.23
N GLY A 61 -10.06 -0.83 10.55
CA GLY A 61 -9.54 -1.82 11.49
C GLY A 61 -8.07 -1.65 11.89
N HIS A 62 -7.35 -0.69 11.31
CA HIS A 62 -5.95 -0.40 11.62
C HIS A 62 -5.80 0.77 12.60
N GLY A 63 -4.61 0.98 13.15
CA GLY A 63 -4.27 2.13 14.00
C GLY A 63 -4.96 2.19 15.36
N THR A 64 -5.70 1.17 15.78
CA THR A 64 -6.46 1.12 17.04
C THR A 64 -6.12 -0.12 17.86
N LYS A 65 -6.89 -1.20 17.67
CA LYS A 65 -6.68 -2.51 18.31
C LYS A 65 -6.78 -3.61 17.25
N VAL A 66 -5.95 -4.63 17.37
CA VAL A 66 -5.93 -5.76 16.43
C VAL A 66 -7.29 -6.50 16.35
N GLU A 67 -8.09 -6.43 17.41
CA GLU A 67 -9.44 -7.00 17.44
C GLU A 67 -10.40 -6.29 16.47
N GLU A 68 -10.19 -5.00 16.18
CA GLU A 68 -10.99 -4.28 15.19
C GLU A 68 -10.66 -4.76 13.78
N LEU A 69 -9.38 -5.01 13.48
CA LEU A 69 -8.97 -5.62 12.22
C LEU A 69 -9.56 -7.03 12.05
N ASN A 70 -9.74 -7.77 13.14
CA ASN A 70 -10.41 -9.07 13.14
C ASN A 70 -11.92 -9.01 12.82
N LYS A 71 -12.55 -7.83 12.96
CA LYS A 71 -13.97 -7.60 12.62
C LYS A 71 -14.14 -7.07 11.20
N THR A 72 -13.10 -6.45 10.64
CA THR A 72 -13.13 -5.78 9.33
C THR A 72 -13.34 -6.79 8.20
N LYS A 73 -14.17 -6.43 7.24
CA LYS A 73 -14.38 -7.19 5.99
C LYS A 73 -13.48 -6.64 4.89
N TRP A 74 -12.97 -7.50 4.04
CA TRP A 74 -12.01 -7.11 3.00
C TRP A 74 -12.52 -5.98 2.08
N GLY A 75 -13.81 -5.95 1.77
CA GLY A 75 -14.40 -4.90 0.91
C GLY A 75 -14.34 -3.49 1.51
N GLU A 76 -14.14 -3.35 2.83
CA GLU A 76 -14.02 -2.06 3.49
C GLU A 76 -12.70 -1.34 3.14
N TRP A 77 -11.61 -2.08 2.87
CA TRP A 77 -10.32 -1.50 2.50
C TRP A 77 -10.36 -0.83 1.12
N PRO A 78 -10.73 -1.53 0.02
CA PRO A 78 -10.85 -0.86 -1.28
C PRO A 78 -11.96 0.19 -1.29
N ALA A 79 -13.05 0.05 -0.51
CA ALA A 79 -14.09 1.08 -0.40
C ALA A 79 -13.52 2.39 0.21
N LYS A 80 -12.68 2.30 1.26
CA LYS A 80 -11.98 3.47 1.82
C LYS A 80 -11.11 4.14 0.75
N ILE A 81 -10.34 3.36 -0.01
CA ILE A 81 -9.45 3.91 -1.05
C ILE A 81 -10.24 4.51 -2.21
N THR A 82 -11.34 3.90 -2.63
CA THR A 82 -12.24 4.48 -3.64
C THR A 82 -12.85 5.81 -3.17
N TYR A 83 -13.24 5.88 -1.90
CA TYR A 83 -13.71 7.14 -1.30
C TYR A 83 -12.62 8.22 -1.33
N GLU A 84 -11.39 7.90 -0.93
CA GLU A 84 -10.27 8.85 -0.90
C GLU A 84 -9.84 9.29 -2.31
N LEU A 85 -9.90 8.38 -3.30
CA LEU A 85 -9.73 8.69 -4.72
C LEU A 85 -10.76 9.74 -5.15
N GLY A 86 -12.04 9.53 -4.84
CA GLY A 86 -13.10 10.49 -5.13
C GLY A 86 -12.94 11.84 -4.40
N GLN A 87 -12.28 11.87 -3.22
CA GLN A 87 -11.95 13.15 -2.57
C GLN A 87 -10.83 13.90 -3.31
N LEU A 88 -9.79 13.18 -3.78
CA LEU A 88 -8.73 13.79 -4.60
C LEU A 88 -9.28 14.35 -5.92
N GLN A 89 -10.16 13.63 -6.58
CA GLN A 89 -10.76 14.04 -7.85
C GLN A 89 -11.60 15.31 -7.78
N LYS A 90 -11.95 15.80 -6.59
CA LYS A 90 -12.62 17.11 -6.43
C LYS A 90 -11.69 18.29 -6.68
N THR A 91 -10.38 18.09 -6.53
CA THR A 91 -9.37 19.15 -6.62
C THR A 91 -8.21 18.80 -7.55
N CYS A 92 -8.11 17.53 -7.96
CA CYS A 92 -7.05 17.02 -8.81
C CYS A 92 -7.66 16.38 -10.06
N ASP A 93 -7.11 16.69 -11.21
CA ASP A 93 -7.50 16.10 -12.51
C ASP A 93 -6.63 14.86 -12.84
N THR A 94 -5.52 14.70 -12.16
CA THR A 94 -4.56 13.60 -12.35
C THR A 94 -4.29 12.95 -11.01
N VAL A 95 -4.52 11.64 -10.87
CA VAL A 95 -4.33 10.93 -9.58
C VAL A 95 -3.48 9.68 -9.75
N PHE A 96 -2.50 9.52 -8.86
CA PHE A 96 -1.67 8.32 -8.72
C PHE A 96 -2.06 7.55 -7.45
N LEU A 97 -2.10 6.22 -7.54
CA LEU A 97 -2.26 5.36 -6.39
C LEU A 97 -0.91 4.69 -6.05
N VAL A 98 -0.59 4.73 -4.78
CA VAL A 98 0.67 4.21 -4.23
C VAL A 98 0.36 3.20 -3.14
N GLY A 99 1.03 2.05 -3.11
CA GLY A 99 0.73 1.04 -2.09
C GLY A 99 1.93 0.22 -1.67
N LEU A 100 2.05 0.03 -0.34
CA LEU A 100 3.02 -0.87 0.29
C LEU A 100 2.33 -2.19 0.65
N SER A 101 2.92 -3.34 0.30
CA SER A 101 2.46 -4.66 0.76
C SER A 101 0.97 -4.92 0.45
N MET A 102 0.12 -5.16 1.47
CA MET A 102 -1.34 -5.23 1.31
C MET A 102 -1.91 -3.95 0.68
N GLY A 103 -1.34 -2.78 0.99
CA GLY A 103 -1.73 -1.51 0.35
C GLY A 103 -1.56 -1.58 -1.17
N GLY A 104 -0.47 -2.21 -1.65
CA GLY A 104 -0.26 -2.53 -3.06
C GLY A 104 -1.36 -3.42 -3.64
N GLY A 105 -1.73 -4.50 -2.93
CA GLY A 105 -2.86 -5.34 -3.31
C GLY A 105 -4.21 -4.60 -3.31
N THR A 106 -4.39 -3.66 -2.39
CA THR A 106 -5.62 -2.85 -2.28
C THR A 106 -5.73 -1.84 -3.43
N VAL A 107 -4.64 -1.13 -3.77
CA VAL A 107 -4.67 -0.18 -4.91
C VAL A 107 -4.81 -0.91 -6.25
N LEU A 108 -4.25 -2.11 -6.40
CA LEU A 108 -4.51 -2.98 -7.55
C LEU A 108 -6.00 -3.34 -7.66
N ASN A 109 -6.64 -3.70 -6.52
CA ASN A 109 -8.08 -4.00 -6.50
C ASN A 109 -8.93 -2.79 -6.92
N VAL A 110 -8.58 -1.59 -6.48
CA VAL A 110 -9.30 -0.36 -6.88
C VAL A 110 -9.04 -0.05 -8.36
N ALA A 111 -7.82 -0.22 -8.85
CA ALA A 111 -7.46 0.09 -10.23
C ALA A 111 -8.19 -0.79 -11.25
N GLU A 112 -8.51 -2.05 -10.92
CA GLU A 112 -9.21 -2.97 -11.85
C GLU A 112 -10.56 -2.45 -12.36
N SER A 113 -11.17 -1.51 -11.64
CA SER A 113 -12.47 -0.90 -11.99
C SER A 113 -12.39 0.62 -12.19
N ASN A 114 -11.21 1.23 -12.08
CA ASN A 114 -11.02 2.68 -12.10
C ASN A 114 -9.85 3.12 -13.00
N ASN A 115 -9.52 2.38 -14.07
CA ASN A 115 -8.38 2.71 -14.93
C ASN A 115 -8.42 4.17 -15.45
N GLU A 116 -9.58 4.64 -15.91
CA GLU A 116 -9.73 6.00 -16.46
C GLU A 116 -9.54 7.11 -15.41
N ALA A 117 -9.70 6.77 -14.15
CA ALA A 117 -9.60 7.67 -13.01
C ALA A 117 -8.18 7.79 -12.43
N ILE A 118 -7.24 6.97 -12.91
CA ILE A 118 -5.90 6.79 -12.34
C ILE A 118 -4.86 6.98 -13.43
N ALA A 119 -3.87 7.84 -13.19
CA ALA A 119 -2.79 8.11 -14.13
C ALA A 119 -1.67 7.07 -14.09
N GLY A 120 -1.48 6.41 -12.95
CA GLY A 120 -0.48 5.37 -12.76
C GLY A 120 -0.48 4.77 -11.36
N LEU A 121 0.19 3.63 -11.22
CA LEU A 121 0.37 2.91 -9.96
C LEU A 121 1.84 2.87 -9.57
N ILE A 122 2.11 3.05 -8.27
CA ILE A 122 3.44 2.87 -7.68
C ILE A 122 3.32 1.85 -6.54
N LEU A 123 4.03 0.75 -6.67
CA LEU A 123 3.90 -0.40 -5.78
C LEU A 123 5.25 -0.70 -5.11
N VAL A 124 5.26 -0.87 -3.78
CA VAL A 124 6.44 -1.28 -3.02
C VAL A 124 6.15 -2.61 -2.35
N ASN A 125 6.94 -3.63 -2.66
CA ASN A 125 6.79 -4.99 -2.14
C ASN A 125 5.32 -5.44 -2.10
N PRO A 126 4.57 -5.33 -3.24
CA PRO A 126 3.12 -5.51 -3.25
C PRO A 126 2.73 -6.96 -2.98
N MET A 127 1.63 -7.12 -2.23
CA MET A 127 1.07 -8.44 -1.90
C MET A 127 -0.06 -8.80 -2.87
N ILE A 128 0.04 -9.96 -3.52
CA ILE A 128 -1.02 -10.55 -4.37
C ILE A 128 -1.38 -11.97 -3.97
N PHE A 129 -0.52 -12.62 -3.19
CA PHE A 129 -0.81 -13.90 -2.55
C PHE A 129 0.05 -14.08 -1.29
N VAL A 130 -0.35 -15.04 -0.43
CA VAL A 130 0.43 -15.48 0.74
C VAL A 130 0.78 -16.95 0.55
N LYS A 131 2.08 -17.27 0.60
CA LYS A 131 2.58 -18.64 0.41
C LYS A 131 2.12 -19.57 1.54
N GLY A 132 1.64 -20.77 1.20
CA GLY A 132 1.37 -21.82 2.15
C GLY A 132 0.07 -21.68 2.97
N VAL A 133 -0.76 -20.68 2.71
CA VAL A 133 -2.04 -20.48 3.42
C VAL A 133 -3.21 -20.46 2.43
N PRO A 134 -3.83 -21.61 2.12
CA PRO A 134 -5.07 -21.63 1.34
C PRO A 134 -6.19 -20.86 2.06
N VAL A 135 -7.03 -20.17 1.28
CA VAL A 135 -8.15 -19.35 1.82
C VAL A 135 -9.11 -20.20 2.65
N GLU A 136 -9.33 -21.43 2.24
CA GLU A 136 -10.21 -22.40 2.90
C GLU A 136 -9.66 -22.80 4.28
N LEU A 137 -8.34 -23.03 4.38
CA LEU A 137 -7.67 -23.33 5.65
C LEU A 137 -7.69 -22.11 6.58
N ALA A 138 -7.43 -20.90 6.05
CA ALA A 138 -7.51 -19.68 6.82
C ALA A 138 -8.93 -19.43 7.37
N PHE A 139 -9.97 -19.74 6.60
CA PHE A 139 -11.37 -19.69 7.07
C PHE A 139 -11.59 -20.61 8.27
N PHE A 140 -11.14 -21.85 8.19
CA PHE A 140 -11.32 -22.83 9.27
C PHE A 140 -10.55 -22.38 10.52
N LEU A 141 -9.28 -22.07 10.41
CA LEU A 141 -8.43 -21.62 11.53
C LEU A 141 -8.96 -20.37 12.22
N SER A 142 -9.51 -19.43 11.46
CA SER A 142 -10.05 -18.18 11.99
C SER A 142 -11.25 -18.36 12.95
N ARG A 143 -11.86 -19.54 12.99
CA ARG A 143 -12.95 -19.87 13.92
C ARG A 143 -12.46 -20.29 15.29
N PHE A 144 -11.25 -20.83 15.38
CA PHE A 144 -10.69 -21.42 16.61
C PHE A 144 -9.56 -20.57 17.21
N GLN A 145 -8.83 -19.86 16.40
CA GLN A 145 -7.70 -19.02 16.84
C GLN A 145 -7.94 -17.55 16.42
N LYS A 146 -7.97 -16.64 17.40
CA LYS A 146 -8.27 -15.23 17.14
C LYS A 146 -7.04 -14.42 16.70
N LEU A 147 -5.87 -14.70 17.30
CA LEU A 147 -4.63 -13.97 17.10
C LEU A 147 -3.45 -14.94 16.96
N ARG A 148 -2.43 -14.53 16.22
CA ARG A 148 -1.11 -15.16 16.13
C ARG A 148 -0.04 -14.11 16.39
N THR A 149 1.11 -14.49 16.88
CA THR A 149 2.25 -13.59 17.07
C THR A 149 2.71 -13.07 15.70
N SER A 150 2.95 -11.78 15.60
CA SER A 150 3.60 -11.16 14.46
C SER A 150 5.12 -11.32 14.55
N VAL A 151 5.81 -11.17 13.42
CA VAL A 151 7.29 -11.22 13.37
C VAL A 151 7.91 -9.85 13.74
N GLY A 152 7.08 -8.80 13.94
CA GLY A 152 7.54 -7.43 14.14
C GLY A 152 7.78 -6.70 12.81
N ASP A 153 8.41 -5.54 12.90
CA ASP A 153 8.74 -4.70 11.74
C ASP A 153 9.86 -5.36 10.90
N ASP A 154 9.63 -5.63 9.63
CA ASP A 154 10.67 -6.10 8.70
C ASP A 154 11.37 -4.89 8.05
N ILE A 155 12.23 -4.22 8.87
CA ILE A 155 13.00 -3.04 8.52
C ILE A 155 14.48 -3.31 8.85
N LYS A 156 15.37 -3.11 7.90
CA LYS A 156 16.82 -3.32 8.05
C LYS A 156 17.47 -2.24 8.90
N ARG A 157 16.96 -1.02 8.80
CA ARG A 157 17.45 0.17 9.50
C ARG A 157 17.11 0.09 10.99
N PRO A 158 18.10 0.07 11.92
CA PRO A 158 17.86 -0.09 13.34
C PRO A 158 17.13 1.10 13.95
N GLY A 159 16.26 0.82 14.94
CA GLY A 159 15.55 1.85 15.70
C GLY A 159 14.39 2.51 14.99
N ILE A 160 14.00 2.00 13.82
CA ILE A 160 12.82 2.43 13.07
C ILE A 160 11.69 1.42 13.28
N THR A 161 10.47 1.91 13.42
CA THR A 161 9.25 1.11 13.50
C THR A 161 8.16 1.69 12.61
N GLU A 162 7.29 0.82 12.07
CA GLU A 162 6.10 1.24 11.32
C GLU A 162 4.88 1.47 12.23
N TRP A 163 5.01 1.27 13.54
CA TRP A 163 3.90 1.32 14.52
C TRP A 163 2.70 0.48 14.08
N GLY A 164 2.97 -0.78 13.72
CA GLY A 164 1.98 -1.79 13.40
C GLY A 164 1.47 -2.55 14.61
N TYR A 165 0.59 -3.54 14.38
CA TYR A 165 0.15 -4.46 15.44
C TYR A 165 1.17 -5.57 15.68
N ASP A 166 1.41 -5.92 16.95
CA ASP A 166 2.29 -7.02 17.37
C ASP A 166 1.66 -8.41 17.15
N ALA A 167 0.41 -8.45 16.73
CA ALA A 167 -0.33 -9.69 16.53
C ALA A 167 -1.05 -9.71 15.18
N LEU A 168 -1.12 -10.90 14.60
CA LEU A 168 -1.83 -11.17 13.34
C LEU A 168 -3.27 -11.61 13.63
N PRO A 169 -4.29 -10.86 13.18
CA PRO A 169 -5.70 -11.23 13.34
C PRO A 169 -6.07 -12.31 12.33
N THR A 170 -6.41 -13.51 12.79
CA THR A 170 -6.64 -14.66 11.90
C THR A 170 -7.85 -14.49 10.98
N ARG A 171 -8.93 -13.81 11.44
CA ARG A 171 -10.06 -13.45 10.57
C ARG A 171 -9.68 -12.35 9.60
N GLY A 172 -8.84 -11.38 10.01
CA GLY A 172 -8.26 -10.38 9.14
C GLY A 172 -7.43 -11.01 8.02
N ILE A 173 -6.59 -12.01 8.34
CA ILE A 173 -5.82 -12.80 7.34
C ILE A 173 -6.79 -13.48 6.36
N TYR A 174 -7.85 -14.12 6.83
CA TYR A 174 -8.84 -14.71 5.94
C TYR A 174 -9.46 -13.67 4.99
N GLN A 175 -9.82 -12.51 5.50
CA GLN A 175 -10.35 -11.41 4.67
C GLN A 175 -9.31 -10.89 3.67
N LEU A 176 -8.06 -10.75 4.09
CA LEU A 176 -6.94 -10.39 3.22
C LEU A 176 -6.82 -11.38 2.05
N LEU A 177 -6.74 -12.67 2.33
CA LEU A 177 -6.63 -13.72 1.31
C LEU A 177 -7.80 -13.71 0.32
N LYS A 178 -9.02 -13.39 0.78
CA LYS A 178 -10.18 -13.21 -0.11
C LYS A 178 -9.97 -12.04 -1.07
N MET A 179 -9.54 -10.89 -0.56
CA MET A 179 -9.24 -9.71 -1.39
C MET A 179 -8.20 -10.04 -2.44
N LEU A 180 -7.05 -10.60 -2.02
CA LEU A 180 -5.96 -10.93 -2.92
C LEU A 180 -6.38 -11.92 -4.03
N ARG A 181 -7.19 -12.93 -3.67
CA ARG A 181 -7.73 -13.89 -4.66
C ARG A 181 -8.63 -13.24 -5.71
N VAL A 182 -9.44 -12.26 -5.32
CA VAL A 182 -10.28 -11.50 -6.26
C VAL A 182 -9.42 -10.61 -7.13
N THR A 183 -8.53 -9.83 -6.52
CA THR A 183 -7.61 -8.90 -7.21
C THR A 183 -6.74 -9.63 -8.24
N ARG A 184 -6.13 -10.75 -7.86
CA ARG A 184 -5.29 -11.53 -8.78
C ARG A 184 -6.03 -11.96 -10.05
N ARG A 185 -7.28 -12.38 -9.94
CA ARG A 185 -8.10 -12.81 -11.10
C ARG A 185 -8.40 -11.68 -12.08
N ASN A 186 -8.24 -10.45 -11.65
CA ASN A 186 -8.58 -9.25 -12.41
C ASN A 186 -7.36 -8.41 -12.80
N LEU A 187 -6.13 -8.84 -12.48
CA LEU A 187 -4.90 -8.09 -12.82
C LEU A 187 -4.85 -7.69 -14.30
N GLY A 188 -5.30 -8.58 -15.20
CA GLY A 188 -5.35 -8.30 -16.64
C GLY A 188 -6.23 -7.12 -17.05
N LYS A 189 -7.13 -6.64 -16.17
CA LYS A 189 -7.96 -5.45 -16.43
C LYS A 189 -7.23 -4.13 -16.19
N ILE A 190 -6.11 -4.16 -15.45
CA ILE A 190 -5.34 -2.97 -15.08
C ILE A 190 -4.40 -2.62 -16.24
N THR A 191 -4.62 -1.47 -16.86
CA THR A 191 -3.90 -1.05 -18.07
C THR A 191 -3.09 0.23 -17.89
N VAL A 192 -3.21 0.90 -16.75
CA VAL A 192 -2.44 2.10 -16.42
C VAL A 192 -0.95 1.80 -16.23
N PRO A 193 -0.04 2.77 -16.45
CA PRO A 193 1.39 2.61 -16.19
C PRO A 193 1.68 2.17 -14.74
N VAL A 194 2.67 1.29 -14.57
CA VAL A 194 3.03 0.72 -13.25
C VAL A 194 4.53 0.82 -13.02
N GLN A 195 4.92 1.44 -11.90
CA GLN A 195 6.25 1.34 -11.34
C GLN A 195 6.22 0.43 -10.10
N LEU A 196 7.06 -0.59 -10.06
CA LEU A 196 7.11 -1.56 -8.98
C LEU A 196 8.50 -1.64 -8.38
N PHE A 197 8.61 -1.44 -7.07
CA PHE A 197 9.81 -1.64 -6.29
C PHE A 197 9.78 -2.99 -5.57
N HIS A 198 10.89 -3.70 -5.58
CA HIS A 198 11.03 -5.01 -4.94
C HIS A 198 12.31 -5.10 -4.13
N SER A 199 12.18 -5.38 -2.82
CA SER A 199 13.32 -5.63 -1.93
C SER A 199 13.90 -7.01 -2.19
N VAL A 200 15.19 -7.09 -2.48
CA VAL A 200 15.90 -8.36 -2.72
C VAL A 200 15.89 -9.24 -1.46
N GLU A 201 15.98 -8.60 -0.28
CA GLU A 201 15.96 -9.26 1.04
C GLU A 201 14.60 -9.08 1.75
N ASP A 202 13.47 -9.27 1.06
CA ASP A 202 12.13 -9.26 1.66
C ASP A 202 11.88 -10.57 2.41
N HIS A 203 11.78 -10.51 3.75
CA HIS A 203 11.53 -11.68 4.61
C HIS A 203 10.03 -11.97 4.82
N THR A 204 9.18 -11.03 4.43
CA THR A 204 7.72 -11.12 4.57
C THR A 204 7.06 -11.74 3.35
N LEU A 205 7.46 -11.31 2.14
CA LEU A 205 6.86 -11.74 0.89
C LEU A 205 7.88 -12.32 -0.09
N PRO A 206 7.57 -13.47 -0.71
CA PRO A 206 8.43 -14.00 -1.76
C PRO A 206 8.36 -13.14 -3.02
N VAL A 207 9.47 -13.06 -3.77
CA VAL A 207 9.59 -12.37 -5.06
C VAL A 207 8.50 -12.75 -6.07
N ALA A 208 7.93 -13.93 -5.94
CA ALA A 208 6.83 -14.41 -6.79
C ALA A 208 5.58 -13.49 -6.76
N ASN A 209 5.38 -12.66 -5.71
CA ASN A 209 4.34 -11.63 -5.71
C ASN A 209 4.58 -10.61 -6.83
N THR A 210 5.79 -10.09 -6.93
CA THR A 210 6.24 -9.17 -7.98
C THR A 210 6.14 -9.79 -9.36
N GLU A 211 6.63 -11.02 -9.52
CA GLU A 211 6.64 -11.75 -10.81
C GLU A 211 5.21 -12.00 -11.31
N ILE A 212 4.30 -12.43 -10.44
CA ILE A 212 2.89 -12.62 -10.79
C ILE A 212 2.25 -11.31 -11.23
N ILE A 213 2.43 -10.23 -10.48
CA ILE A 213 1.85 -8.93 -10.84
C ILE A 213 2.37 -8.51 -12.21
N LEU A 214 3.68 -8.51 -12.43
CA LEU A 214 4.28 -8.07 -13.70
C LEU A 214 3.91 -8.96 -14.90
N SER A 215 3.67 -10.25 -14.68
CA SER A 215 3.28 -11.17 -15.76
C SER A 215 1.79 -11.15 -16.07
N GLU A 216 0.92 -10.95 -15.04
CA GLU A 216 -0.53 -11.08 -15.19
C GLU A 216 -1.24 -9.71 -15.39
N ILE A 217 -0.58 -8.56 -15.07
CA ILE A 217 -1.17 -7.23 -15.25
C ILE A 217 -1.28 -6.83 -16.72
N GLY A 218 -2.41 -6.20 -17.08
CA GLY A 218 -2.70 -5.76 -18.46
C GLY A 218 -1.92 -4.53 -18.93
N SER A 219 -1.23 -3.82 -18.02
CA SER A 219 -0.38 -2.69 -18.36
C SER A 219 0.72 -3.06 -19.33
N LYS A 220 0.94 -2.22 -20.35
CA LYS A 220 2.06 -2.32 -21.29
C LYS A 220 3.28 -1.53 -20.82
N ASP A 221 3.06 -0.49 -20.02
CA ASP A 221 4.10 0.36 -19.42
C ASP A 221 4.31 -0.07 -17.97
N LYS A 222 5.33 -0.87 -17.74
CA LYS A 222 5.65 -1.42 -16.41
C LYS A 222 7.14 -1.50 -16.20
N THR A 223 7.58 -0.94 -15.08
CA THR A 223 8.99 -0.88 -14.67
C THR A 223 9.17 -1.58 -13.33
N ARG A 224 10.21 -2.40 -13.20
CA ARG A 224 10.68 -2.98 -11.94
C ARG A 224 11.98 -2.33 -11.51
N ILE A 225 12.06 -1.94 -10.23
CA ILE A 225 13.25 -1.40 -9.58
C ILE A 225 13.57 -2.28 -8.38
N GLU A 226 14.79 -2.77 -8.29
CA GLU A 226 15.25 -3.58 -7.16
C GLU A 226 15.79 -2.69 -6.04
N LEU A 227 15.41 -3.04 -4.79
CA LEU A 227 15.88 -2.41 -3.58
C LEU A 227 16.87 -3.36 -2.90
N VAL A 228 18.14 -3.01 -2.92
CA VAL A 228 19.23 -3.89 -2.47
C VAL A 228 19.60 -3.70 -1.01
N ASN A 229 19.13 -2.62 -0.37
CA ASN A 229 19.49 -2.28 1.01
C ASN A 229 18.30 -2.26 1.98
N SER A 230 17.13 -2.72 1.57
CA SER A 230 15.92 -2.66 2.39
C SER A 230 15.26 -4.02 2.54
N TYR A 231 14.57 -4.21 3.67
CA TYR A 231 13.66 -5.31 3.90
C TYR A 231 12.25 -4.96 3.43
N HIS A 232 11.22 -5.62 3.95
CA HIS A 232 9.84 -5.50 3.47
C HIS A 232 9.27 -4.07 3.52
N VAL A 233 9.45 -3.36 4.65
CA VAL A 233 8.92 -2.00 4.84
C VAL A 233 9.92 -0.97 4.31
N ALA A 234 10.26 -1.08 3.02
CA ALA A 234 11.31 -0.31 2.37
C ALA A 234 11.04 1.21 2.36
N THR A 235 9.80 1.63 2.56
CA THR A 235 9.41 3.05 2.66
C THR A 235 9.96 3.77 3.89
N LEU A 236 10.44 3.02 4.89
CA LEU A 236 11.10 3.52 6.10
C LEU A 236 12.55 3.08 6.22
N ASP A 237 13.06 2.34 5.24
CA ASP A 237 14.36 1.68 5.27
C ASP A 237 15.42 2.46 4.47
N TYR A 238 16.58 1.87 4.25
CA TYR A 238 17.74 2.52 3.61
C TYR A 238 17.48 2.95 2.16
N ASP A 239 16.66 2.24 1.38
CA ASP A 239 16.31 2.61 0.01
C ASP A 239 15.15 3.62 -0.08
N GLN A 240 14.69 4.18 1.03
CA GLN A 240 13.60 5.15 1.11
C GLN A 240 13.77 6.29 0.10
N GLU A 241 14.94 6.92 0.05
CA GLU A 241 15.21 8.04 -0.86
C GLU A 241 15.16 7.60 -2.33
N LEU A 242 15.69 6.42 -2.65
CA LEU A 242 15.61 5.86 -4.00
C LEU A 242 14.14 5.67 -4.43
N ILE A 243 13.28 5.15 -3.54
CA ILE A 243 11.85 5.01 -3.80
C ILE A 243 11.23 6.37 -4.09
N PHE A 244 11.51 7.37 -3.25
CA PHE A 244 10.90 8.69 -3.36
C PHE A 244 11.30 9.41 -4.65
N GLN A 245 12.57 9.40 -5.01
CA GLN A 245 13.07 10.08 -6.21
C GLN A 245 12.59 9.40 -7.50
N ASN A 246 12.63 8.07 -7.58
CA ASN A 246 12.13 7.36 -8.75
C ASN A 246 10.62 7.53 -8.92
N SER A 247 9.87 7.59 -7.82
CA SER A 247 8.43 7.86 -7.86
C SER A 247 8.13 9.26 -8.37
N LEU A 248 8.90 10.25 -7.93
CA LEU A 248 8.79 11.61 -8.44
C LEU A 248 9.04 11.64 -9.95
N THR A 249 10.14 11.02 -10.41
CA THR A 249 10.46 10.93 -11.83
C THR A 249 9.36 10.24 -12.64
N PHE A 250 8.76 9.19 -12.11
CA PHE A 250 7.65 8.48 -12.75
C PHE A 250 6.40 9.37 -12.88
N ILE A 251 6.03 10.08 -11.81
CA ILE A 251 4.90 11.02 -11.81
C ILE A 251 5.17 12.14 -12.82
N GLU A 252 6.35 12.77 -12.77
CA GLU A 252 6.72 13.85 -13.69
C GLU A 252 6.71 13.38 -15.16
N GLY A 253 7.22 12.18 -15.43
CA GLY A 253 7.23 11.59 -16.78
C GLY A 253 5.84 11.41 -17.38
N LEU A 254 4.84 11.03 -16.56
CA LEU A 254 3.46 10.83 -16.99
C LEU A 254 2.62 12.12 -17.02
N THR A 255 3.12 13.20 -16.42
CA THR A 255 2.45 14.51 -16.36
C THR A 255 3.14 15.58 -17.19
N ALA A 256 4.32 15.29 -17.75
CA ALA A 256 5.02 16.21 -18.65
C ALA A 256 4.20 16.47 -19.90
N GLY A 257 3.73 17.70 -20.07
CA GLY A 257 2.95 18.16 -21.24
C GLY A 257 1.44 18.10 -21.10
N ARG A 258 0.94 17.87 -19.87
CA ARG A 258 -0.48 18.04 -19.52
C ARG A 258 -0.76 19.41 -18.95
#